data_2920880e9c36a701d5884b1c933f33a1
#
_entry.id   2920880e9c36a701d5884b1c933f33a1
#
_cell.length_a   1.000
_cell.length_b   1.000
_cell.length_c   1.000
_cell.angle_alpha   90.00
_cell.angle_beta   90.00
_cell.angle_gamma   90.00
#
_symmetry.space_group_name_H-M   'P 1'
#
loop_
_entity.id
_entity.type
_entity.pdbx_description
1 polymer ?
#
loop_
_entity_poly.entity_id
_entity_poly.type
_entity_poly.pdbx_seq_one_letter_code
_entity_poly.pdbx_strand_id
1 'polypeptide(L)'
;MKPTLFLLAAGMGSRYGGLKQLDGLGPNGETIMDYSIYDAIQAGFGRIVWVIRKDFEEQFRTQILSKYEGQVPCEFCFQALDSLPEGFTVPEGRVKPWGTNHAVLMGKDVIKEPFCVINCDDFYGRDAFMQIGNCLSELPEGSENKYAMVGFRCCNTLSENGSVARGVCEFDDNHHLVEVVERTEIMRQEDKGNAICFKDEQGEWQPLEENVPVSMNMWGFTPDYFAHSEEYFKEFLSDPKNIENLKAEFFIPLMVSKLINEGTSTVEVLDTTSKWFGVTYAADREATVERIQKLVDEGVYPNKLF
;
A
#
# COMPACT_ATOMS: atom_id res chain seq x y z
N MET A 1 9.93 11.28 16.11
CA MET A 1 9.59 12.25 15.00
C MET A 1 8.22 11.87 14.45
N LYS A 2 7.38 12.83 13.99
CA LYS A 2 6.08 12.47 13.39
C LYS A 2 6.31 11.88 12.00
N PRO A 3 5.81 10.68 11.69
CA PRO A 3 5.99 10.08 10.38
C PRO A 3 5.13 10.74 9.31
N THR A 4 5.48 10.52 8.05
CA THR A 4 4.70 10.92 6.86
C THR A 4 3.87 9.74 6.36
N LEU A 5 2.60 9.99 6.02
CA LEU A 5 1.81 9.05 5.20
C LEU A 5 2.08 9.33 3.72
N PHE A 6 2.50 8.31 2.97
CA PHE A 6 2.78 8.39 1.55
C PHE A 6 1.82 7.52 0.74
N LEU A 7 0.91 8.16 -0.02
CA LEU A 7 -0.14 7.49 -0.76
C LEU A 7 0.27 7.26 -2.22
N LEU A 8 0.16 6.01 -2.66
CA LEU A 8 0.38 5.64 -4.06
C LEU A 8 -0.89 5.93 -4.88
N ALA A 9 -0.90 7.06 -5.57
CA ALA A 9 -2.04 7.56 -6.31
C ALA A 9 -1.79 7.75 -7.82
N ALA A 10 -0.60 7.39 -8.33
CA ALA A 10 -0.26 7.53 -9.75
C ALA A 10 -1.01 6.55 -10.68
N GLY A 11 -1.56 5.47 -10.13
CA GLY A 11 -2.44 4.54 -10.84
C GLY A 11 -3.88 5.04 -11.01
N MET A 12 -4.23 6.19 -10.44
CA MET A 12 -5.57 6.76 -10.49
C MET A 12 -5.98 7.07 -11.93
N GLY A 13 -7.15 6.58 -12.32
CA GLY A 13 -7.78 6.92 -13.59
C GLY A 13 -7.46 6.07 -14.81
N SER A 14 -6.48 5.16 -14.75
CA SER A 14 -6.06 4.38 -15.94
C SER A 14 -7.10 3.36 -16.45
N ARG A 15 -8.03 2.91 -15.59
CA ARG A 15 -8.98 1.84 -15.95
C ARG A 15 -10.43 2.31 -16.19
N TYR A 16 -10.81 3.54 -15.78
CA TYR A 16 -12.20 4.00 -15.79
C TYR A 16 -12.42 5.40 -16.39
N GLY A 17 -11.42 6.00 -17.02
CA GLY A 17 -11.55 7.32 -17.68
C GLY A 17 -11.84 8.49 -16.74
N GLY A 18 -11.65 8.32 -15.41
CA GLY A 18 -11.88 9.32 -14.39
C GLY A 18 -11.26 8.92 -13.05
N LEU A 19 -11.27 9.83 -12.08
CA LEU A 19 -10.75 9.60 -10.73
C LEU A 19 -11.75 8.71 -9.93
N LYS A 20 -11.68 7.38 -10.07
CA LYS A 20 -12.48 6.44 -9.27
C LYS A 20 -12.31 6.65 -7.76
N GLN A 21 -11.17 7.18 -7.34
CA GLN A 21 -10.84 7.50 -5.96
C GLN A 21 -11.61 8.71 -5.40
N LEU A 22 -12.38 9.39 -6.26
CA LEU A 22 -13.33 10.44 -5.86
C LEU A 22 -14.76 9.87 -5.68
N ASP A 23 -14.96 8.55 -5.85
CA ASP A 23 -16.24 7.94 -5.57
C ASP A 23 -16.53 8.02 -4.07
N GLY A 24 -17.55 8.78 -3.72
CA GLY A 24 -18.01 8.93 -2.35
C GLY A 24 -18.65 7.64 -1.87
N LEU A 25 -18.10 7.07 -0.81
CA LEU A 25 -18.55 5.83 -0.19
C LEU A 25 -19.07 6.07 1.23
N GLY A 26 -18.64 7.15 1.85
CA GLY A 26 -19.10 7.58 3.17
C GLY A 26 -20.39 8.41 3.11
N PRO A 27 -21.05 8.62 4.27
CA PRO A 27 -22.37 9.27 4.36
C PRO A 27 -22.40 10.72 3.85
N ASN A 28 -21.27 11.43 3.84
CA ASN A 28 -21.16 12.80 3.30
C ASN A 28 -20.30 12.84 2.03
N GLY A 29 -20.12 11.72 1.33
CA GLY A 29 -19.33 11.63 0.12
C GLY A 29 -17.84 11.45 0.37
N GLU A 30 -17.46 11.02 1.58
CA GLU A 30 -16.07 10.67 1.87
C GLU A 30 -15.62 9.48 1.02
N THR A 31 -14.39 9.55 0.53
CA THR A 31 -13.73 8.48 -0.23
C THR A 31 -13.02 7.51 0.72
N ILE A 32 -12.60 6.34 0.24
CA ILE A 32 -11.75 5.42 1.02
C ILE A 32 -10.48 6.13 1.51
N MET A 33 -9.88 6.95 0.64
CA MET A 33 -8.68 7.72 0.98
C MET A 33 -8.91 8.70 2.13
N ASP A 34 -10.10 9.31 2.23
CA ASP A 34 -10.42 10.23 3.31
C ASP A 34 -10.38 9.53 4.68
N TYR A 35 -10.84 8.27 4.75
CA TYR A 35 -10.74 7.44 5.97
C TYR A 35 -9.30 7.10 6.32
N SER A 36 -8.48 6.73 5.33
CA SER A 36 -7.04 6.45 5.55
C SER A 36 -6.31 7.68 6.07
N ILE A 37 -6.58 8.86 5.53
CA ILE A 37 -5.96 10.12 5.99
C ILE A 37 -6.45 10.48 7.39
N TYR A 38 -7.74 10.32 7.67
CA TYR A 38 -8.30 10.55 8.99
C TYR A 38 -7.63 9.66 10.04
N ASP A 39 -7.54 8.35 9.78
CA ASP A 39 -6.88 7.41 10.69
C ASP A 39 -5.38 7.71 10.88
N ALA A 40 -4.67 8.10 9.82
CA ALA A 40 -3.27 8.52 9.92
C ALA A 40 -3.11 9.75 10.82
N ILE A 41 -3.96 10.76 10.68
CA ILE A 41 -3.95 11.94 11.56
C ILE A 41 -4.18 11.52 13.01
N GLN A 42 -5.16 10.65 13.28
CA GLN A 42 -5.43 10.13 14.63
C GLN A 42 -4.25 9.30 15.17
N ALA A 43 -3.52 8.60 14.31
CA ALA A 43 -2.32 7.83 14.66
C ALA A 43 -1.04 8.71 14.80
N GLY A 44 -1.16 10.02 14.68
CA GLY A 44 -0.07 10.97 14.93
C GLY A 44 0.83 11.26 13.73
N PHE A 45 0.47 10.86 12.53
CA PHE A 45 1.17 11.28 11.32
C PHE A 45 1.17 12.81 11.19
N GLY A 46 2.32 13.36 10.81
CA GLY A 46 2.53 14.81 10.79
C GLY A 46 2.33 15.46 9.43
N ARG A 47 2.32 14.66 8.35
CA ARG A 47 2.25 15.12 6.97
C ARG A 47 1.70 14.03 6.06
N ILE A 48 1.03 14.45 5.00
CA ILE A 48 0.54 13.57 3.94
C ILE A 48 1.22 13.93 2.63
N VAL A 49 1.76 12.94 1.94
CA VAL A 49 2.38 13.08 0.62
C VAL A 49 1.69 12.12 -0.34
N TRP A 50 1.43 12.55 -1.57
CA TRP A 50 0.93 11.70 -2.63
C TRP A 50 1.92 11.60 -3.77
N VAL A 51 2.01 10.44 -4.40
CA VAL A 51 2.58 10.32 -5.72
C VAL A 51 1.45 10.25 -6.74
N ILE A 52 1.43 11.19 -7.67
CA ILE A 52 0.40 11.33 -8.70
C ILE A 52 1.04 11.41 -10.10
N ARG A 53 0.22 11.35 -11.13
CA ARG A 53 0.64 11.68 -12.50
C ARG A 53 0.52 13.20 -12.73
N LYS A 54 1.41 13.75 -13.53
CA LYS A 54 1.44 15.18 -13.81
C LYS A 54 0.17 15.71 -14.47
N ASP A 55 -0.46 14.92 -15.33
CA ASP A 55 -1.70 15.29 -16.02
C ASP A 55 -2.93 15.43 -15.10
N PHE A 56 -2.83 14.94 -13.84
CA PHE A 56 -3.89 15.07 -12.83
C PHE A 56 -3.65 16.21 -11.82
N GLU A 57 -2.57 16.96 -11.94
CA GLU A 57 -2.17 17.95 -10.93
C GLU A 57 -3.27 18.97 -10.60
N GLU A 58 -3.85 19.62 -11.61
CA GLU A 58 -4.86 20.65 -11.40
C GLU A 58 -6.12 20.11 -10.73
N GLN A 59 -6.61 18.97 -11.21
CA GLN A 59 -7.76 18.32 -10.62
C GLN A 59 -7.49 17.84 -9.20
N PHE A 60 -6.28 17.32 -8.94
CA PHE A 60 -5.86 16.88 -7.62
C PHE A 60 -5.82 18.03 -6.61
N ARG A 61 -5.25 19.18 -7.00
CA ARG A 61 -5.21 20.38 -6.16
C ARG A 61 -6.59 20.89 -5.79
N THR A 62 -7.49 20.96 -6.75
CA THR A 62 -8.83 21.55 -6.57
C THR A 62 -9.81 20.63 -5.86
N GLN A 63 -9.74 19.30 -6.07
CA GLN A 63 -10.74 18.36 -5.59
C GLN A 63 -10.27 17.52 -4.40
N ILE A 64 -8.97 17.37 -4.21
CA ILE A 64 -8.41 16.52 -3.17
C ILE A 64 -7.72 17.35 -2.09
N LEU A 65 -6.69 18.11 -2.45
CA LEU A 65 -5.93 18.87 -1.44
C LEU A 65 -6.78 19.85 -0.66
N SER A 66 -7.75 20.50 -1.31
CA SER A 66 -8.64 21.46 -0.67
C SER A 66 -9.45 20.87 0.50
N LYS A 67 -9.69 19.56 0.52
CA LYS A 67 -10.39 18.88 1.61
C LYS A 67 -9.61 18.88 2.93
N TYR A 68 -8.28 18.89 2.84
CA TYR A 68 -7.39 18.74 4.01
C TYR A 68 -6.75 20.04 4.44
N GLU A 69 -7.12 21.16 3.80
CA GLU A 69 -6.59 22.47 4.13
C GLU A 69 -6.87 22.83 5.59
N GLY A 70 -5.80 23.16 6.33
CA GLY A 70 -5.89 23.44 7.77
C GLY A 70 -5.96 22.22 8.68
N GLN A 71 -6.06 21.00 8.15
CA GLN A 71 -6.10 19.76 8.94
C GLN A 71 -4.69 19.18 9.14
N VAL A 72 -3.93 19.03 8.05
CA VAL A 72 -2.59 18.45 8.06
C VAL A 72 -1.78 19.01 6.87
N PRO A 73 -0.47 19.22 7.01
CA PRO A 73 0.40 19.57 5.89
C PRO A 73 0.33 18.53 4.77
N CYS A 74 0.16 19.01 3.53
CA CYS A 74 -0.04 18.19 2.35
C CYS A 74 0.92 18.57 1.24
N GLU A 75 1.56 17.58 0.63
CA GLU A 75 2.44 17.73 -0.53
C GLU A 75 2.20 16.61 -1.54
N PHE A 76 2.75 16.73 -2.74
CA PHE A 76 2.73 15.64 -3.72
C PHE A 76 3.97 15.67 -4.62
N CYS A 77 4.31 14.52 -5.17
CA CYS A 77 5.34 14.32 -6.18
C CYS A 77 4.75 13.62 -7.41
N PHE A 78 5.55 13.53 -8.48
CA PHE A 78 5.07 13.00 -9.75
C PHE A 78 5.78 11.71 -10.14
N GLN A 79 5.00 10.73 -10.59
CA GLN A 79 5.52 9.56 -11.29
C GLN A 79 5.26 9.70 -12.79
N ALA A 80 6.33 9.57 -13.58
CA ALA A 80 6.25 9.53 -15.04
C ALA A 80 7.13 8.38 -15.58
N LEU A 81 6.87 7.95 -16.81
CA LEU A 81 7.65 6.87 -17.45
C LEU A 81 9.12 7.25 -17.65
N ASP A 82 9.38 8.52 -17.89
CA ASP A 82 10.70 9.11 -18.11
C ASP A 82 11.39 9.58 -16.82
N SER A 83 10.77 9.37 -15.65
CA SER A 83 11.41 9.57 -14.34
C SER A 83 12.42 8.45 -14.08
N LEU A 84 13.51 8.42 -14.86
CA LEU A 84 14.55 7.39 -14.85
C LEU A 84 15.87 7.95 -14.34
N PRO A 85 16.72 7.08 -13.76
CA PRO A 85 18.09 7.47 -13.44
C PRO A 85 18.87 7.87 -14.70
N GLU A 86 19.93 8.66 -14.52
CA GLU A 86 20.82 9.07 -15.61
C GLU A 86 21.37 7.84 -16.36
N GLY A 87 21.39 7.92 -17.69
CA GLY A 87 21.86 6.86 -18.58
C GLY A 87 20.78 5.88 -19.05
N PHE A 88 19.57 5.96 -18.52
CA PHE A 88 18.45 5.11 -18.95
C PHE A 88 17.44 5.90 -19.77
N THR A 89 16.78 5.21 -20.70
CA THR A 89 15.72 5.77 -21.54
C THR A 89 14.51 4.85 -21.54
N VAL A 90 13.32 5.42 -21.75
CA VAL A 90 12.10 4.64 -21.86
C VAL A 90 12.15 3.76 -23.11
N PRO A 91 11.98 2.43 -23.00
CA PRO A 91 11.92 1.55 -24.16
C PRO A 91 10.80 1.93 -25.12
N GLU A 92 11.04 1.81 -26.41
CA GLU A 92 10.02 2.06 -27.41
C GLU A 92 8.78 1.16 -27.18
N GLY A 93 7.59 1.77 -27.22
CA GLY A 93 6.32 1.09 -27.03
C GLY A 93 5.94 0.85 -25.56
N ARG A 94 6.78 1.21 -24.57
CA ARG A 94 6.39 1.08 -23.17
C ARG A 94 5.36 2.16 -22.77
N VAL A 95 4.21 1.70 -22.27
CA VAL A 95 3.15 2.55 -21.72
C VAL A 95 2.86 2.23 -20.25
N LYS A 96 3.32 1.08 -19.76
CA LYS A 96 3.09 0.63 -18.39
C LYS A 96 4.04 1.34 -17.42
N PRO A 97 3.54 1.89 -16.28
CA PRO A 97 4.39 2.42 -15.22
C PRO A 97 5.40 1.38 -14.72
N TRP A 98 6.48 1.86 -14.09
CA TRP A 98 7.58 1.00 -13.63
C TRP A 98 7.29 0.25 -12.32
N GLY A 99 6.11 0.39 -11.75
CA GLY A 99 5.67 -0.34 -10.57
C GLY A 99 5.61 0.50 -9.29
N THR A 100 5.19 -0.14 -8.20
CA THR A 100 4.91 0.53 -6.93
C THR A 100 6.18 1.06 -6.25
N ASN A 101 7.31 0.35 -6.36
CA ASN A 101 8.55 0.84 -5.77
C ASN A 101 9.13 2.04 -6.53
N HIS A 102 8.96 2.11 -7.84
CA HIS A 102 9.29 3.32 -8.60
C HIS A 102 8.42 4.51 -8.16
N ALA A 103 7.14 4.28 -7.86
CA ALA A 103 6.28 5.33 -7.31
C ALA A 103 6.80 5.82 -5.95
N VAL A 104 7.22 4.90 -5.07
CA VAL A 104 7.85 5.26 -3.78
C VAL A 104 9.11 6.10 -4.01
N LEU A 105 9.97 5.72 -4.94
CA LEU A 105 11.21 6.44 -5.23
C LEU A 105 10.99 7.91 -5.60
N MET A 106 9.84 8.27 -6.15
CA MET A 106 9.51 9.67 -6.47
C MET A 106 9.39 10.56 -5.23
N GLY A 107 9.23 9.98 -4.04
CA GLY A 107 9.18 10.69 -2.76
C GLY A 107 10.55 11.14 -2.22
N LYS A 108 11.66 10.70 -2.80
CA LYS A 108 13.03 10.88 -2.27
C LYS A 108 13.43 12.33 -1.97
N ASP A 109 12.96 13.29 -2.78
CA ASP A 109 13.28 14.70 -2.61
C ASP A 109 12.34 15.42 -1.66
N VAL A 110 11.16 14.84 -1.40
CA VAL A 110 10.09 15.41 -0.59
C VAL A 110 10.09 14.87 0.84
N ILE A 111 10.32 13.58 1.03
CA ILE A 111 10.21 12.89 2.33
C ILE A 111 11.59 12.69 2.94
N LYS A 112 11.79 13.20 4.16
CA LYS A 112 13.08 13.14 4.89
C LYS A 112 12.94 12.53 6.29
N GLU A 113 11.73 12.22 6.71
CA GLU A 113 11.37 11.56 7.97
C GLU A 113 10.90 10.12 7.71
N PRO A 114 10.78 9.25 8.73
CA PRO A 114 10.14 7.95 8.59
C PRO A 114 8.76 8.07 7.95
N PHE A 115 8.38 7.13 7.11
CA PHE A 115 7.14 7.22 6.34
C PHE A 115 6.44 5.88 6.18
N CYS A 116 5.12 5.93 6.08
CA CYS A 116 4.28 4.78 5.77
C CYS A 116 3.73 4.89 4.35
N VAL A 117 3.93 3.85 3.55
CA VAL A 117 3.38 3.73 2.19
C VAL A 117 2.10 2.93 2.21
N ILE A 118 1.06 3.43 1.51
CA ILE A 118 -0.20 2.72 1.29
C ILE A 118 -0.72 2.94 -0.14
N ASN A 119 -1.62 2.06 -0.57
CA ASN A 119 -2.46 2.32 -1.74
C ASN A 119 -3.56 3.33 -1.38
N CYS A 120 -3.91 4.23 -2.28
CA CYS A 120 -4.93 5.26 -2.03
C CYS A 120 -6.37 4.77 -2.17
N ASP A 121 -6.59 3.56 -2.70
CA ASP A 121 -7.89 2.96 -3.00
C ASP A 121 -8.25 1.77 -2.09
N ASP A 122 -7.46 1.54 -1.04
CA ASP A 122 -7.66 0.50 -0.05
C ASP A 122 -8.06 1.07 1.32
N PHE A 123 -8.97 0.38 2.02
CA PHE A 123 -9.32 0.68 3.40
C PHE A 123 -8.50 -0.20 4.34
N TYR A 124 -7.72 0.42 5.21
CA TYR A 124 -6.80 -0.27 6.13
C TYR A 124 -7.32 -0.36 7.56
N GLY A 125 -8.16 0.59 7.98
CA GLY A 125 -8.73 0.67 9.33
C GLY A 125 -7.78 1.24 10.38
N ARG A 126 -8.37 1.80 11.43
CA ARG A 126 -7.68 2.60 12.46
C ARG A 126 -6.55 1.86 13.17
N ASP A 127 -6.78 0.60 13.57
CA ASP A 127 -5.78 -0.15 14.31
C ASP A 127 -4.48 -0.34 13.50
N ALA A 128 -4.57 -0.60 12.19
CA ALA A 128 -3.40 -0.70 11.32
C ALA A 128 -2.56 0.59 11.31
N PHE A 129 -3.21 1.76 11.22
CA PHE A 129 -2.52 3.05 11.29
C PHE A 129 -1.89 3.31 12.67
N MET A 130 -2.57 2.92 13.76
CA MET A 130 -2.02 3.05 15.11
C MET A 130 -0.78 2.18 15.28
N GLN A 131 -0.79 0.92 14.82
CA GLN A 131 0.36 0.03 14.92
C GLN A 131 1.58 0.60 14.19
N ILE A 132 1.44 0.95 12.91
CA ILE A 132 2.58 1.45 12.13
C ILE A 132 2.98 2.87 12.53
N GLY A 133 2.03 3.73 12.91
CA GLY A 133 2.29 5.08 13.37
C GLY A 133 3.11 5.08 14.66
N ASN A 134 2.78 4.22 15.63
CA ASN A 134 3.54 4.05 16.85
C ASN A 134 4.95 3.52 16.56
N CYS A 135 5.07 2.43 15.79
CA CYS A 135 6.35 1.86 15.40
C CYS A 135 7.28 2.92 14.79
N LEU A 136 6.83 3.67 13.79
CA LEU A 136 7.64 4.68 13.11
C LEU A 136 7.96 5.89 14.00
N SER A 137 7.05 6.28 14.90
CA SER A 137 7.25 7.43 15.82
C SER A 137 8.27 7.14 16.92
N GLU A 138 8.39 5.87 17.32
CA GLU A 138 9.30 5.40 18.37
C GLU A 138 10.72 5.18 17.87
N LEU A 139 10.95 5.17 16.55
CA LEU A 139 12.29 5.04 16.00
C LEU A 139 13.19 6.19 16.48
N PRO A 140 14.40 5.89 17.00
CA PRO A 140 15.40 6.91 17.29
C PRO A 140 15.72 7.79 16.09
N GLU A 141 16.04 9.05 16.32
CA GLU A 141 16.47 9.96 15.27
C GLU A 141 17.73 9.42 14.57
N GLY A 142 17.73 9.43 13.23
CA GLY A 142 18.80 8.87 12.41
C GLY A 142 18.78 7.35 12.28
N SER A 143 17.70 6.67 12.68
CA SER A 143 17.54 5.24 12.43
C SER A 143 17.58 4.96 10.92
N GLU A 144 18.32 3.92 10.55
CA GLU A 144 18.46 3.42 9.18
C GLU A 144 18.20 1.91 9.14
N ASN A 145 17.74 1.42 7.98
CA ASN A 145 17.51 -0.01 7.72
C ASN A 145 16.53 -0.68 8.72
N LYS A 146 15.67 0.12 9.35
CA LYS A 146 14.63 -0.33 10.27
C LYS A 146 13.28 -0.10 9.63
N TYR A 147 12.73 -1.17 9.08
CA TYR A 147 11.48 -1.13 8.35
C TYR A 147 10.40 -1.91 9.09
N ALA A 148 9.17 -1.67 8.73
CA ALA A 148 8.03 -2.38 9.26
C ALA A 148 7.00 -2.65 8.15
N MET A 149 6.15 -3.62 8.38
CA MET A 149 4.93 -3.80 7.57
C MET A 149 3.78 -4.17 8.49
N VAL A 150 2.56 -3.83 8.09
CA VAL A 150 1.37 -4.33 8.76
C VAL A 150 0.96 -5.65 8.12
N GLY A 151 1.00 -6.71 8.92
CA GLY A 151 0.51 -8.03 8.56
C GLY A 151 -0.98 -8.15 8.90
N PHE A 152 -1.83 -8.12 7.87
CA PHE A 152 -3.27 -8.31 8.06
C PHE A 152 -3.57 -9.80 8.20
N ARG A 153 -4.45 -10.16 9.14
CA ARG A 153 -4.92 -11.55 9.26
C ARG A 153 -5.66 -11.97 8.00
N CYS A 154 -5.31 -13.09 7.41
CA CYS A 154 -5.85 -13.54 6.12
C CYS A 154 -7.39 -13.53 6.10
N CYS A 155 -8.03 -14.01 7.17
CA CYS A 155 -9.50 -14.00 7.31
C CYS A 155 -10.13 -12.60 7.21
N ASN A 156 -9.37 -11.54 7.49
CA ASN A 156 -9.82 -10.14 7.44
C ASN A 156 -9.61 -9.50 6.06
N THR A 157 -9.13 -10.26 5.06
CA THR A 157 -8.80 -9.73 3.71
C THR A 157 -9.48 -10.47 2.57
N LEU A 158 -10.37 -11.42 2.89
CA LEU A 158 -11.08 -12.21 1.88
C LEU A 158 -12.20 -11.41 1.21
N SER A 159 -12.55 -11.82 -0.01
CA SER A 159 -13.72 -11.33 -0.73
C SER A 159 -14.87 -12.33 -0.62
N GLU A 160 -16.09 -11.84 -0.52
CA GLU A 160 -17.30 -12.65 -0.62
C GLU A 160 -17.66 -12.98 -2.09
N ASN A 161 -17.05 -12.26 -3.03
CA ASN A 161 -17.37 -12.33 -4.46
C ASN A 161 -16.39 -13.21 -5.27
N GLY A 162 -15.46 -13.91 -4.60
CA GLY A 162 -14.51 -14.82 -5.26
C GLY A 162 -13.17 -14.93 -4.57
N SER A 163 -12.23 -15.59 -5.24
CA SER A 163 -10.87 -15.76 -4.75
C SER A 163 -10.07 -14.46 -4.79
N VAL A 164 -9.08 -14.36 -3.93
CA VAL A 164 -8.14 -13.23 -3.86
C VAL A 164 -6.70 -13.72 -3.97
N ALA A 165 -5.79 -12.84 -4.39
CA ALA A 165 -4.34 -13.07 -4.32
C ALA A 165 -3.75 -12.26 -3.18
N ARG A 166 -2.83 -12.86 -2.37
CA ARG A 166 -2.18 -12.21 -1.24
C ARG A 166 -0.73 -12.65 -1.10
N GLY A 167 0.13 -11.73 -0.72
CA GLY A 167 1.46 -12.04 -0.24
C GLY A 167 1.40 -12.59 1.19
N VAL A 168 1.49 -13.91 1.33
CA VAL A 168 1.54 -14.56 2.65
C VAL A 168 2.91 -14.34 3.25
N CYS A 169 2.97 -13.81 4.49
CA CYS A 169 4.20 -13.44 5.16
C CYS A 169 4.73 -14.58 6.01
N GLU A 170 6.00 -14.88 5.85
CA GLU A 170 6.79 -15.72 6.77
C GLU A 170 7.68 -14.81 7.62
N PHE A 171 7.79 -15.08 8.93
CA PHE A 171 8.57 -14.27 9.86
C PHE A 171 9.27 -15.17 10.89
N ASP A 172 10.36 -14.67 11.46
CA ASP A 172 11.16 -15.35 12.48
C ASP A 172 10.55 -15.18 13.89
N ASP A 173 11.22 -15.81 14.88
CA ASP A 173 10.81 -15.76 16.30
C ASP A 173 10.82 -14.33 16.89
N ASN A 174 11.48 -13.38 16.22
CA ASN A 174 11.53 -11.97 16.62
C ASN A 174 10.49 -11.11 15.87
N HIS A 175 9.57 -11.75 15.14
CA HIS A 175 8.58 -11.10 14.26
C HIS A 175 9.20 -10.30 13.11
N HIS A 176 10.43 -10.62 12.69
CA HIS A 176 11.01 -10.04 11.49
C HIS A 176 10.59 -10.84 10.25
N LEU A 177 10.18 -10.11 9.22
CA LEU A 177 9.82 -10.68 7.93
C LEU A 177 11.01 -11.46 7.33
N VAL A 178 10.76 -12.69 6.94
CA VAL A 178 11.71 -13.56 6.24
C VAL A 178 11.39 -13.59 4.75
N GLU A 179 10.13 -13.78 4.41
CA GLU A 179 9.68 -13.88 3.02
C GLU A 179 8.22 -13.44 2.88
N VAL A 180 7.89 -12.95 1.69
CA VAL A 180 6.50 -12.73 1.24
C VAL A 180 6.24 -13.63 0.05
N VAL A 181 5.40 -14.64 0.24
CA VAL A 181 5.07 -15.62 -0.80
C VAL A 181 3.72 -15.28 -1.41
N GLU A 182 3.71 -14.89 -2.68
CA GLU A 182 2.46 -14.61 -3.38
C GLU A 182 1.66 -15.90 -3.55
N ARG A 183 0.44 -15.91 -3.00
CA ARG A 183 -0.54 -16.99 -3.15
C ARG A 183 -1.73 -16.47 -3.91
N THR A 184 -2.06 -17.14 -5.00
CA THR A 184 -3.22 -16.83 -5.81
C THR A 184 -4.41 -17.70 -5.42
N GLU A 185 -5.60 -17.31 -5.84
CA GLU A 185 -6.84 -18.07 -5.63
C GLU A 185 -7.07 -18.47 -4.14
N ILE A 186 -6.87 -17.50 -3.20
CA ILE A 186 -7.20 -17.73 -1.79
C ILE A 186 -8.70 -17.52 -1.59
N MET A 187 -9.39 -18.50 -0.99
CA MET A 187 -10.81 -18.41 -0.65
C MET A 187 -11.20 -19.46 0.39
N ARG A 188 -12.40 -19.35 0.93
CA ARG A 188 -12.98 -20.39 1.77
C ARG A 188 -13.46 -21.56 0.94
N GLN A 189 -13.22 -22.77 1.39
CA GLN A 189 -13.66 -24.02 0.75
C GLN A 189 -14.75 -24.68 1.60
N GLU A 190 -15.98 -24.74 1.08
CA GLU A 190 -17.13 -25.31 1.79
C GLU A 190 -16.96 -26.81 2.05
N ASP A 191 -16.41 -27.56 1.08
CA ASP A 191 -16.13 -28.98 1.18
C ASP A 191 -15.02 -29.35 2.17
N LYS A 192 -14.23 -28.35 2.61
CA LYS A 192 -13.18 -28.46 3.63
C LYS A 192 -13.57 -27.78 4.96
N GLY A 193 -14.88 -27.78 5.27
CA GLY A 193 -15.37 -27.22 6.53
C GLY A 193 -15.24 -25.68 6.61
N ASN A 194 -15.32 -25.01 5.47
CA ASN A 194 -15.17 -23.55 5.35
C ASN A 194 -13.77 -23.00 5.69
N ALA A 195 -12.74 -23.86 5.62
CA ALA A 195 -11.35 -23.46 5.84
C ALA A 195 -10.87 -22.51 4.73
N ILE A 196 -9.97 -21.58 5.09
CA ILE A 196 -9.25 -20.76 4.10
C ILE A 196 -8.25 -21.66 3.39
N CYS A 197 -8.25 -21.66 2.07
CA CYS A 197 -7.32 -22.41 1.24
C CYS A 197 -6.80 -21.55 0.09
N PHE A 198 -5.61 -21.90 -0.37
CA PHE A 198 -5.05 -21.36 -1.62
C PHE A 198 -4.83 -22.49 -2.60
N LYS A 199 -4.77 -22.17 -3.88
CA LYS A 199 -4.47 -23.12 -4.93
C LYS A 199 -2.99 -23.13 -5.21
N ASP A 200 -2.35 -24.30 -5.09
CA ASP A 200 -0.92 -24.46 -5.37
C ASP A 200 -0.65 -24.55 -6.89
N GLU A 201 0.64 -24.66 -7.27
CA GLU A 201 1.08 -24.75 -8.66
C GLU A 201 0.58 -26.01 -9.38
N GLN A 202 0.22 -27.05 -8.64
CA GLN A 202 -0.36 -28.29 -9.14
C GLN A 202 -1.89 -28.19 -9.32
N GLY A 203 -2.48 -27.09 -8.86
CA GLY A 203 -3.92 -26.86 -8.90
C GLY A 203 -4.69 -27.45 -7.72
N GLU A 204 -3.98 -27.91 -6.68
CA GLU A 204 -4.57 -28.51 -5.48
C GLU A 204 -4.79 -27.48 -4.38
N TRP A 205 -5.92 -27.62 -3.66
CA TRP A 205 -6.27 -26.73 -2.56
C TRP A 205 -5.50 -27.08 -1.28
N GLN A 206 -4.61 -26.17 -0.86
CA GLN A 206 -3.83 -26.26 0.37
C GLN A 206 -4.42 -25.35 1.45
N PRO A 207 -4.49 -25.79 2.72
CA PRO A 207 -5.02 -24.99 3.80
C PRO A 207 -4.08 -23.83 4.17
N LEU A 208 -4.70 -22.69 4.57
CA LEU A 208 -4.03 -21.56 5.24
C LEU A 208 -4.66 -21.36 6.61
N GLU A 209 -3.85 -20.94 7.57
CA GLU A 209 -4.35 -20.55 8.88
C GLU A 209 -5.19 -19.28 8.79
N GLU A 210 -6.27 -19.20 9.60
CA GLU A 210 -7.19 -18.04 9.64
C GLU A 210 -6.45 -16.70 9.84
N ASN A 211 -5.47 -16.69 10.73
CA ASN A 211 -4.75 -15.50 11.16
C ASN A 211 -3.35 -15.39 10.55
N VAL A 212 -3.01 -16.18 9.53
CA VAL A 212 -1.71 -16.02 8.87
C VAL A 212 -1.59 -14.57 8.36
N PRO A 213 -0.47 -13.89 8.65
CA PRO A 213 -0.27 -12.52 8.19
C PRO A 213 -0.14 -12.46 6.68
N VAL A 214 -0.83 -11.51 6.07
CA VAL A 214 -0.71 -11.23 4.63
C VAL A 214 -0.40 -9.75 4.40
N SER A 215 0.40 -9.47 3.39
CA SER A 215 0.73 -8.12 2.97
C SER A 215 -0.43 -7.51 2.18
N MET A 216 -0.86 -6.32 2.62
CA MET A 216 -1.82 -5.48 1.92
C MET A 216 -1.18 -4.17 1.44
N ASN A 217 0.13 -4.20 1.21
CA ASN A 217 0.93 -3.07 0.75
C ASN A 217 0.96 -1.87 1.72
N MET A 218 0.94 -2.14 3.04
CA MET A 218 1.13 -1.13 4.08
C MET A 218 2.51 -1.30 4.70
N TRP A 219 3.44 -0.42 4.31
CA TRP A 219 4.86 -0.52 4.62
C TRP A 219 5.38 0.72 5.34
N GLY A 220 6.21 0.53 6.36
CA GLY A 220 6.92 1.58 7.06
C GLY A 220 8.42 1.57 6.73
N PHE A 221 8.98 2.70 6.39
CA PHE A 221 10.38 2.85 5.99
C PHE A 221 11.05 4.03 6.69
N THR A 222 12.36 3.91 6.89
CA THR A 222 13.26 5.03 7.16
C THR A 222 13.77 5.63 5.84
N PRO A 223 14.20 6.92 5.80
CA PRO A 223 14.53 7.63 4.54
C PRO A 223 15.66 7.02 3.72
N ASP A 224 16.55 6.23 4.34
CA ASP A 224 17.60 5.46 3.66
C ASP A 224 17.07 4.49 2.60
N TYR A 225 15.80 4.06 2.73
CA TYR A 225 15.12 3.23 1.73
C TYR A 225 15.17 3.83 0.32
N PHE A 226 15.15 5.15 0.20
CA PHE A 226 15.22 5.80 -1.12
C PHE A 226 16.57 5.58 -1.81
N ALA A 227 17.68 5.60 -1.06
CA ALA A 227 19.01 5.36 -1.62
C ALA A 227 19.13 3.91 -2.13
N HIS A 228 18.71 2.94 -1.31
CA HIS A 228 18.67 1.54 -1.72
C HIS A 228 17.75 1.32 -2.93
N SER A 229 16.57 1.95 -2.92
CA SER A 229 15.59 1.85 -4.00
C SER A 229 16.13 2.41 -5.32
N GLU A 230 16.88 3.53 -5.29
CA GLU A 230 17.48 4.12 -6.48
C GLU A 230 18.59 3.22 -7.07
N GLU A 231 19.43 2.63 -6.22
CA GLU A 231 20.47 1.71 -6.64
C GLU A 231 19.87 0.47 -7.28
N TYR A 232 18.91 -0.17 -6.64
CA TYR A 232 18.28 -1.38 -7.16
C TYR A 232 17.38 -1.13 -8.36
N PHE A 233 16.86 0.08 -8.52
CA PHE A 233 16.16 0.44 -9.75
C PHE A 233 17.10 0.53 -10.94
N LYS A 234 18.35 1.03 -10.75
CA LYS A 234 19.38 0.98 -11.79
C LYS A 234 19.75 -0.45 -12.17
N GLU A 235 19.91 -1.35 -11.19
CA GLU A 235 20.14 -2.77 -11.46
C GLU A 235 18.97 -3.40 -12.23
N PHE A 236 17.73 -3.13 -11.80
CA PHE A 236 16.50 -3.61 -12.45
C PHE A 236 16.45 -3.19 -13.92
N LEU A 237 16.76 -1.93 -14.21
CA LEU A 237 16.78 -1.39 -15.57
C LEU A 237 17.97 -1.92 -16.40
N SER A 238 19.05 -2.36 -15.76
CA SER A 238 20.23 -2.92 -16.42
C SER A 238 20.04 -4.39 -16.82
N ASP A 239 19.07 -5.09 -16.26
CA ASP A 239 18.76 -6.47 -16.62
C ASP A 239 17.96 -6.50 -17.95
N PRO A 240 18.50 -7.15 -19.01
CA PRO A 240 17.80 -7.29 -20.29
C PRO A 240 16.39 -7.88 -20.16
N LYS A 241 16.19 -8.81 -19.22
CA LYS A 241 14.88 -9.43 -18.99
C LYS A 241 13.82 -8.42 -18.55
N ASN A 242 14.24 -7.38 -17.83
CA ASN A 242 13.33 -6.35 -17.33
C ASN A 242 13.14 -5.23 -18.36
N ILE A 243 14.25 -4.76 -18.99
CA ILE A 243 14.16 -3.61 -19.90
C ILE A 243 13.48 -3.99 -21.24
N GLU A 244 13.65 -5.22 -21.72
CA GLU A 244 13.00 -5.74 -22.92
C GLU A 244 11.53 -6.12 -22.69
N ASN A 245 11.16 -6.40 -21.43
CA ASN A 245 9.78 -6.67 -21.06
C ASN A 245 9.01 -5.37 -20.79
N LEU A 246 8.24 -4.91 -21.78
CA LEU A 246 7.45 -3.67 -21.69
C LEU A 246 6.41 -3.66 -20.53
N LYS A 247 6.20 -4.82 -19.87
CA LYS A 247 5.29 -4.97 -18.74
C LYS A 247 6.00 -5.22 -17.40
N ALA A 248 7.34 -5.31 -17.37
CA ALA A 248 8.08 -5.52 -16.13
C ALA A 248 7.81 -4.37 -15.14
N GLU A 249 7.65 -4.71 -13.87
CA GLU A 249 7.38 -3.76 -12.81
C GLU A 249 8.32 -3.99 -11.63
N PHE A 250 8.84 -2.89 -11.10
CA PHE A 250 9.65 -2.85 -9.89
C PHE A 250 8.75 -2.64 -8.67
N PHE A 251 8.40 -3.74 -8.00
CA PHE A 251 7.46 -3.75 -6.88
C PHE A 251 8.14 -3.58 -5.52
N ILE A 252 7.42 -3.05 -4.54
CA ILE A 252 7.89 -2.91 -3.15
C ILE A 252 8.29 -4.28 -2.56
N PRO A 253 7.49 -5.36 -2.65
CA PRO A 253 7.91 -6.66 -2.10
C PRO A 253 9.20 -7.19 -2.69
N LEU A 254 9.45 -6.98 -4.00
CA LEU A 254 10.70 -7.38 -4.64
C LEU A 254 11.91 -6.67 -4.02
N MET A 255 11.79 -5.35 -3.83
CA MET A 255 12.82 -4.53 -3.19
C MET A 255 13.07 -4.97 -1.75
N VAL A 256 12.01 -5.14 -0.96
CA VAL A 256 12.08 -5.55 0.44
C VAL A 256 12.74 -6.94 0.57
N SER A 257 12.31 -7.91 -0.24
CA SER A 257 12.90 -9.27 -0.24
C SER A 257 14.40 -9.23 -0.55
N LYS A 258 14.82 -8.38 -1.48
CA LYS A 258 16.25 -8.21 -1.79
C LYS A 258 17.03 -7.69 -0.59
N LEU A 259 16.55 -6.66 0.09
CA LEU A 259 17.19 -6.07 1.28
C LEU A 259 17.30 -7.07 2.44
N ILE A 260 16.25 -7.87 2.67
CA ILE A 260 16.26 -8.93 3.69
C ILE A 260 17.29 -10.01 3.34
N ASN A 261 17.28 -10.51 2.09
CA ASN A 261 18.16 -11.58 1.65
C ASN A 261 19.64 -11.18 1.68
N GLU A 262 19.96 -9.92 1.45
CA GLU A 262 21.30 -9.37 1.56
C GLU A 262 21.71 -9.02 3.00
N GLY A 263 20.80 -9.13 3.96
CA GLY A 263 21.04 -8.79 5.36
C GLY A 263 21.22 -7.29 5.60
N THR A 264 20.79 -6.46 4.64
CA THR A 264 20.91 -4.99 4.72
C THR A 264 19.90 -4.41 5.70
N SER A 265 18.67 -4.93 5.73
CA SER A 265 17.58 -4.38 6.53
C SER A 265 16.80 -5.45 7.27
N THR A 266 16.16 -5.04 8.36
CA THR A 266 15.14 -5.83 9.06
C THR A 266 13.77 -5.18 8.86
N VAL A 267 12.74 -6.02 8.73
CA VAL A 267 11.35 -5.58 8.58
C VAL A 267 10.52 -6.22 9.68
N GLU A 268 10.03 -5.43 10.61
CA GLU A 268 9.12 -5.91 11.66
C GLU A 268 7.72 -6.13 11.11
N VAL A 269 7.11 -7.29 11.40
CA VAL A 269 5.73 -7.61 11.02
C VAL A 269 4.80 -7.25 12.17
N LEU A 270 4.01 -6.21 11.97
CA LEU A 270 3.05 -5.70 12.97
C LEU A 270 1.69 -6.36 12.78
N ASP A 271 1.15 -6.99 13.83
CA ASP A 271 -0.20 -7.57 13.79
C ASP A 271 -1.25 -6.47 13.87
N THR A 272 -2.36 -6.66 13.16
CA THR A 272 -3.53 -5.80 13.25
C THR A 272 -4.83 -6.59 13.30
N THR A 273 -5.78 -6.07 14.07
CA THR A 273 -7.16 -6.56 14.11
C THR A 273 -8.06 -5.94 13.04
N SER A 274 -7.57 -4.94 12.33
CA SER A 274 -8.30 -4.24 11.27
C SER A 274 -8.77 -5.21 10.18
N LYS A 275 -9.93 -4.90 9.61
CA LYS A 275 -10.43 -5.53 8.40
C LYS A 275 -10.02 -4.66 7.22
N TRP A 276 -9.32 -5.28 6.28
CA TRP A 276 -9.02 -4.64 4.99
C TRP A 276 -10.18 -4.88 4.01
N PHE A 277 -10.49 -3.87 3.24
CA PHE A 277 -11.37 -4.00 2.08
C PHE A 277 -11.04 -2.92 1.03
N GLY A 278 -11.43 -3.18 -0.21
CA GLY A 278 -11.26 -2.26 -1.33
C GLY A 278 -12.39 -2.46 -2.33
N VAL A 279 -12.52 -1.56 -3.29
CA VAL A 279 -13.46 -1.70 -4.40
C VAL A 279 -12.70 -2.27 -5.60
N THR A 280 -12.54 -3.61 -5.62
CA THR A 280 -11.87 -4.31 -6.73
C THR A 280 -12.83 -4.52 -7.90
N TYR A 281 -14.07 -4.88 -7.60
CA TYR A 281 -15.14 -5.09 -8.56
C TYR A 281 -16.25 -4.06 -8.34
N ALA A 282 -17.02 -3.76 -9.38
CA ALA A 282 -18.18 -2.85 -9.24
C ALA A 282 -19.19 -3.36 -8.21
N ALA A 283 -19.32 -4.69 -8.06
CA ALA A 283 -20.18 -5.34 -7.07
C ALA A 283 -19.71 -5.11 -5.61
N ASP A 284 -18.42 -4.80 -5.38
CA ASP A 284 -17.90 -4.56 -4.03
C ASP A 284 -18.35 -3.19 -3.47
N ARG A 285 -18.83 -2.28 -4.35
CA ARG A 285 -19.15 -0.91 -3.95
C ARG A 285 -20.25 -0.86 -2.90
N GLU A 286 -21.36 -1.57 -3.12
CA GLU A 286 -22.50 -1.57 -2.19
C GLU A 286 -22.08 -2.13 -0.82
N ALA A 287 -21.39 -3.27 -0.80
CA ALA A 287 -20.87 -3.86 0.42
C ALA A 287 -19.86 -2.95 1.14
N THR A 288 -19.05 -2.18 0.38
CA THR A 288 -18.11 -1.21 0.95
C THR A 288 -18.85 -0.04 1.61
N VAL A 289 -19.88 0.51 0.97
CA VAL A 289 -20.73 1.57 1.55
C VAL A 289 -21.38 1.09 2.84
N GLU A 290 -21.96 -0.12 2.85
CA GLU A 290 -22.59 -0.69 4.04
C GLU A 290 -21.57 -0.89 5.19
N ARG A 291 -20.35 -1.36 4.87
CA ARG A 291 -19.28 -1.53 5.87
C ARG A 291 -18.86 -0.20 6.48
N ILE A 292 -18.68 0.82 5.65
CA ILE A 292 -18.33 2.18 6.12
C ILE A 292 -19.47 2.75 6.98
N GLN A 293 -20.72 2.65 6.51
CA GLN A 293 -21.87 3.13 7.28
C GLN A 293 -21.94 2.46 8.64
N LYS A 294 -21.73 1.14 8.69
CA LYS A 294 -21.69 0.40 9.96
C LYS A 294 -20.62 0.91 10.91
N LEU A 295 -19.42 1.23 10.42
CA LEU A 295 -18.34 1.80 11.24
C LEU A 295 -18.70 3.19 11.78
N VAL A 296 -19.45 3.98 11.02
CA VAL A 296 -20.00 5.27 11.50
C VAL A 296 -21.08 5.05 12.55
N ASP A 297 -22.01 4.14 12.33
CA ASP A 297 -23.10 3.83 13.26
C ASP A 297 -22.58 3.26 14.60
N GLU A 298 -21.48 2.49 14.56
CA GLU A 298 -20.77 1.97 15.74
C GLU A 298 -19.90 3.02 16.44
N GLY A 299 -19.81 4.25 15.90
CA GLY A 299 -19.03 5.34 16.48
C GLY A 299 -17.50 5.21 16.28
N VAL A 300 -17.04 4.31 15.39
CA VAL A 300 -15.64 4.20 15.03
C VAL A 300 -15.19 5.45 14.29
N TYR A 301 -16.02 5.94 13.38
CA TYR A 301 -15.82 7.21 12.68
C TYR A 301 -16.94 8.20 13.01
N PRO A 302 -16.62 9.51 13.02
CA PRO A 302 -17.65 10.54 13.07
C PRO A 302 -18.47 10.55 11.77
N ASN A 303 -19.70 11.06 11.83
CA ASN A 303 -20.55 11.17 10.63
C ASN A 303 -19.92 12.04 9.53
N LYS A 304 -19.06 12.99 9.90
CA LYS A 304 -18.26 13.82 9.00
C LYS A 304 -16.80 13.82 9.46
N LEU A 305 -15.85 13.48 8.56
CA LEU A 305 -14.44 13.33 8.93
C LEU A 305 -13.70 14.67 9.10
N PHE A 306 -13.97 15.64 8.21
CA PHE A 306 -13.28 16.94 8.14
C PHE A 306 -14.25 18.13 8.05
#